data_109b14df669b434876a83487040c1a4d
#
_entry.id   109b14df669b434876a83487040c1a4d
#
_cell.length_a   1.000
_cell.length_b   1.000
_cell.length_c   1.000
_cell.angle_alpha   90.00
_cell.angle_beta   90.00
_cell.angle_gamma   90.00
#
_symmetry.space_group_name_H-M   'P 1'
#
loop_
_entity.id
_entity.type
_entity.pdbx_description
1 polymer ?
#
loop_
_entity_poly.entity_id
_entity_poly.type
_entity_poly.pdbx_seq_one_letter_code
_entity_poly.pdbx_strand_id
1 'polypeptide(L)'
;MFEAEARWLRCALDAFPPVRLSPLLNLGSSSAEVREGVQPWIENQVFLPLRNRSVEVIHVDMRELPGVDVRADLTNPDDVRRLRALRPQAVLCCNLLEHVVEPDRLARHCLDLVPANGLVFVSVPLSYPYHGDPIDTMYRPNPAELAQLFGDAHLLDSRILGTGVSYRDAVCERPWILLRHLWRLPVPFLSFAKWQRSMARLYWLAAEYRITCAVFEKL
;
A
#
# COMPACT_ATOMS: atom_id res chain seq x y z
N MET A 1 2.25 -3.90 -4.39
CA MET A 1 2.24 -2.62 -5.16
C MET A 1 2.12 -2.91 -6.65
N PHE A 2 1.24 -2.21 -7.39
CA PHE A 2 1.15 -2.33 -8.85
C PHE A 2 2.20 -1.44 -9.54
N GLU A 3 2.52 -1.76 -10.79
CA GLU A 3 3.51 -0.97 -11.54
C GLU A 3 3.03 0.47 -11.81
N ALA A 4 1.73 0.66 -12.11
CA ALA A 4 1.14 1.99 -12.26
C ALA A 4 1.23 2.83 -10.97
N GLU A 5 1.08 2.18 -9.81
CA GLU A 5 1.24 2.79 -8.49
C GLU A 5 2.69 3.22 -8.25
N ALA A 6 3.66 2.35 -8.56
CA ALA A 6 5.08 2.67 -8.43
C ALA A 6 5.49 3.85 -9.33
N ARG A 7 4.96 3.93 -10.55
CA ARG A 7 5.17 5.07 -11.45
C ARG A 7 4.60 6.37 -10.90
N TRP A 8 3.36 6.32 -10.36
CA TRP A 8 2.78 7.49 -9.71
C TRP A 8 3.62 7.94 -8.51
N LEU A 9 4.00 6.99 -7.65
CA LEU A 9 4.80 7.28 -6.46
C LEU A 9 6.15 7.89 -6.84
N ARG A 10 6.79 7.40 -7.90
CA ARG A 10 8.00 8.01 -8.46
C ARG A 10 7.78 9.48 -8.81
N CYS A 11 6.74 9.79 -9.59
CA CYS A 11 6.43 11.16 -9.99
C CYS A 11 6.12 12.05 -8.77
N ALA A 12 5.38 11.53 -7.79
CA ALA A 12 5.04 12.24 -6.57
C ALA A 12 6.29 12.57 -5.72
N LEU A 13 7.21 11.61 -5.58
CA LEU A 13 8.48 11.80 -4.86
C LEU A 13 9.44 12.74 -5.59
N ASP A 14 9.47 12.72 -6.92
CA ASP A 14 10.31 13.59 -7.73
C ASP A 14 9.91 15.07 -7.66
N ALA A 15 8.67 15.37 -7.25
CA ALA A 15 8.19 16.74 -7.03
C ALA A 15 8.85 17.44 -5.83
N PHE A 16 9.52 16.70 -4.94
CA PHE A 16 10.14 17.26 -3.73
C PHE A 16 11.65 17.14 -3.76
N PRO A 17 12.39 18.15 -3.22
CA PRO A 17 13.83 18.05 -3.11
C PRO A 17 14.22 16.98 -2.07
N PRO A 18 15.42 16.36 -2.18
CA PRO A 18 15.87 15.30 -1.28
C PRO A 18 15.78 15.63 0.21
N VAL A 19 16.05 16.87 0.58
CA VAL A 19 15.99 17.33 1.97
C VAL A 19 14.59 17.24 2.58
N ARG A 20 13.53 17.28 1.77
CA ARG A 20 12.14 17.12 2.20
C ARG A 20 11.72 15.63 2.33
N LEU A 21 12.56 14.74 1.84
CA LEU A 21 12.29 13.30 1.81
C LEU A 21 13.17 12.51 2.78
N SER A 22 14.38 12.99 3.08
CA SER A 22 15.39 12.21 3.82
C SER A 22 15.49 12.62 5.28
N PRO A 23 15.45 11.66 6.21
CA PRO A 23 15.19 10.23 6.04
C PRO A 23 13.73 9.93 5.67
N LEU A 24 13.49 8.87 4.86
CA LEU A 24 12.18 8.41 4.45
C LEU A 24 11.89 7.04 5.07
N LEU A 25 10.79 6.89 5.80
CA LEU A 25 10.35 5.60 6.31
C LEU A 25 9.41 4.92 5.31
N ASN A 26 9.72 3.70 4.91
CA ASN A 26 8.83 2.84 4.14
C ASN A 26 8.13 1.87 5.10
N LEU A 27 6.89 2.19 5.47
CA LEU A 27 6.10 1.41 6.44
C LEU A 27 5.41 0.21 5.76
N GLY A 28 5.46 -0.96 6.42
CA GLY A 28 4.96 -2.21 5.85
C GLY A 28 5.81 -2.66 4.66
N SER A 29 7.12 -2.54 4.79
CA SER A 29 8.06 -2.64 3.67
C SER A 29 8.14 -4.01 3.01
N SER A 30 7.67 -5.08 3.67
CA SER A 30 7.89 -6.46 3.26
C SER A 30 9.39 -6.82 3.10
N SER A 31 9.73 -7.94 2.47
CA SER A 31 11.13 -8.35 2.27
C SER A 31 11.77 -7.73 1.03
N ALA A 32 13.12 -7.70 1.00
CA ALA A 32 13.88 -7.34 -0.20
C ALA A 32 13.51 -8.23 -1.39
N GLU A 33 13.30 -9.54 -1.16
CA GLU A 33 12.89 -10.47 -2.22
C GLU A 33 11.60 -10.01 -2.93
N VAL A 34 10.62 -9.51 -2.17
CA VAL A 34 9.38 -9.00 -2.75
C VAL A 34 9.64 -7.73 -3.56
N ARG A 35 10.43 -6.80 -3.02
CA ARG A 35 10.66 -5.49 -3.65
C ARG A 35 11.59 -5.56 -4.88
N GLU A 36 12.56 -6.48 -4.88
CA GLU A 36 13.61 -6.57 -5.89
C GLU A 36 13.39 -7.73 -6.87
N GLY A 37 12.79 -8.83 -6.40
CA GLY A 37 12.61 -10.05 -7.18
C GLY A 37 11.20 -10.26 -7.70
N VAL A 38 10.21 -10.27 -6.81
CA VAL A 38 8.80 -10.56 -7.19
C VAL A 38 8.14 -9.36 -7.86
N GLN A 39 8.43 -8.15 -7.37
CA GLN A 39 7.89 -6.88 -7.88
C GLN A 39 9.02 -5.89 -8.15
N PRO A 40 9.94 -6.17 -9.08
CA PRO A 40 11.16 -5.40 -9.28
C PRO A 40 10.92 -3.93 -9.67
N TRP A 41 9.73 -3.60 -10.15
CA TRP A 41 9.34 -2.20 -10.41
C TRP A 41 9.32 -1.35 -9.13
N ILE A 42 9.13 -1.94 -7.93
CA ILE A 42 9.20 -1.21 -6.65
C ILE A 42 10.62 -0.68 -6.45
N GLU A 43 11.60 -1.55 -6.57
CA GLU A 43 13.01 -1.16 -6.46
C GLU A 43 13.40 -0.17 -7.56
N ASN A 44 13.14 -0.54 -8.82
CA ASN A 44 13.61 0.21 -9.98
C ASN A 44 12.95 1.59 -10.13
N GLN A 45 11.69 1.73 -9.75
CA GLN A 45 10.94 2.98 -9.94
C GLN A 45 10.84 3.83 -8.67
N VAL A 46 10.99 3.24 -7.48
CA VAL A 46 10.84 3.99 -6.24
C VAL A 46 12.17 4.12 -5.50
N PHE A 47 12.76 3.01 -5.05
CA PHE A 47 13.87 3.09 -4.10
C PHE A 47 15.23 3.36 -4.73
N LEU A 48 15.57 2.75 -5.86
CA LEU A 48 16.80 3.04 -6.57
C LEU A 48 16.93 4.52 -6.97
N PRO A 49 15.88 5.16 -7.54
CA PRO A 49 15.92 6.59 -7.81
C PRO A 49 16.09 7.48 -6.58
N LEU A 50 15.46 7.13 -5.45
CA LEU A 50 15.63 7.86 -4.19
C LEU A 50 17.08 7.78 -3.70
N ARG A 51 17.68 6.58 -3.69
CA ARG A 51 19.08 6.40 -3.31
C ARG A 51 20.04 7.15 -4.25
N ASN A 52 19.76 7.19 -5.55
CA ASN A 52 20.56 7.97 -6.51
C ASN A 52 20.49 9.48 -6.26
N ARG A 53 19.45 9.94 -5.58
CA ARG A 53 19.28 11.34 -5.10
C ARG A 53 19.80 11.54 -3.68
N SER A 54 20.49 10.55 -3.10
CA SER A 54 21.02 10.57 -1.72
C SER A 54 19.90 10.69 -0.65
N VAL A 55 18.71 10.19 -0.94
CA VAL A 55 17.65 10.04 0.06
C VAL A 55 17.90 8.75 0.83
N GLU A 56 18.05 8.87 2.14
CA GLU A 56 18.10 7.73 3.05
C GLU A 56 16.70 7.10 3.15
N VAL A 57 16.58 5.82 2.80
CA VAL A 57 15.34 5.05 2.91
C VAL A 57 15.51 4.00 3.99
N ILE A 58 14.60 3.98 4.95
CA ILE A 58 14.57 3.04 6.07
C ILE A 58 13.32 2.16 5.90
N HIS A 59 13.53 0.87 5.66
CA HIS A 59 12.46 -0.11 5.52
C HIS A 59 11.98 -0.61 6.87
N VAL A 60 10.70 -0.44 7.17
CA VAL A 60 10.06 -0.78 8.44
C VAL A 60 9.00 -1.85 8.22
N ASP A 61 9.04 -2.94 8.96
CA ASP A 61 8.01 -3.99 8.98
C ASP A 61 7.84 -4.55 10.40
N MET A 62 6.67 -5.09 10.72
CA MET A 62 6.46 -5.78 11.99
C MET A 62 7.16 -7.14 12.05
N ARG A 63 7.45 -7.72 10.89
CA ARG A 63 8.15 -9.00 10.75
C ARG A 63 9.63 -8.76 10.56
N GLU A 64 10.43 -9.66 11.13
CA GLU A 64 11.87 -9.71 10.87
C GLU A 64 12.12 -10.45 9.56
N LEU A 65 12.38 -9.71 8.49
CA LEU A 65 12.58 -10.23 7.14
C LEU A 65 13.86 -9.65 6.53
N PRO A 66 14.53 -10.38 5.61
CA PRO A 66 15.65 -9.83 4.88
C PRO A 66 15.31 -8.51 4.17
N GLY A 67 16.14 -7.48 4.39
CA GLY A 67 15.91 -6.13 3.84
C GLY A 67 14.91 -5.28 4.63
N VAL A 68 14.55 -5.65 5.84
CA VAL A 68 13.89 -4.80 6.83
C VAL A 68 14.98 -4.21 7.72
N ASP A 69 15.06 -2.87 7.77
CA ASP A 69 16.07 -2.16 8.55
C ASP A 69 15.65 -2.00 10.01
N VAL A 70 14.35 -1.77 10.23
CA VAL A 70 13.79 -1.59 11.58
C VAL A 70 12.54 -2.45 11.73
N ARG A 71 12.59 -3.39 12.67
CA ARG A 71 11.39 -4.11 13.10
C ARG A 71 10.57 -3.23 14.03
N ALA A 72 9.32 -2.94 13.67
CA ALA A 72 8.40 -2.15 14.48
C ALA A 72 6.94 -2.52 14.19
N ASP A 73 6.15 -2.59 15.26
CA ASP A 73 4.70 -2.72 15.20
C ASP A 73 4.08 -1.31 15.34
N LEU A 74 3.45 -0.83 14.27
CA LEU A 74 2.82 0.49 14.24
C LEU A 74 1.58 0.60 15.13
N THR A 75 1.11 -0.50 15.73
CA THR A 75 0.07 -0.48 16.76
C THR A 75 0.66 -0.25 18.16
N ASN A 76 1.98 -0.42 18.34
CA ASN A 76 2.69 -0.22 19.60
C ASN A 76 3.23 1.22 19.72
N PRO A 77 2.79 2.01 20.71
CA PRO A 77 3.25 3.39 20.88
C PRO A 77 4.77 3.51 21.13
N ASP A 78 5.39 2.51 21.74
CA ASP A 78 6.85 2.53 22.00
C ASP A 78 7.63 2.39 20.70
N ASP A 79 7.19 1.55 19.80
CA ASP A 79 7.78 1.41 18.47
C ASP A 79 7.60 2.69 17.64
N VAL A 80 6.43 3.30 17.69
CA VAL A 80 6.20 4.60 17.04
C VAL A 80 7.14 5.68 17.59
N ARG A 81 7.37 5.72 18.92
CA ARG A 81 8.35 6.66 19.51
C ARG A 81 9.78 6.39 19.03
N ARG A 82 10.18 5.12 18.91
CA ARG A 82 11.50 4.74 18.36
C ARG A 82 11.65 5.18 16.91
N LEU A 83 10.65 4.98 16.08
CA LEU A 83 10.66 5.43 14.68
C LEU A 83 10.72 6.94 14.58
N ARG A 84 9.98 7.67 15.42
CA ARG A 84 10.03 9.14 15.47
C ARG A 84 11.42 9.67 15.85
N ALA A 85 12.18 8.95 16.69
CA ALA A 85 13.55 9.31 17.06
C ALA A 85 14.52 9.28 15.87
N LEU A 86 14.20 8.60 14.76
CA LEU A 86 14.95 8.62 13.51
C LEU A 86 14.76 9.93 12.73
N ARG A 87 13.85 10.81 13.17
CA ARG A 87 13.54 12.13 12.59
C ARG A 87 13.21 12.09 11.09
N PRO A 88 12.30 11.21 10.64
CA PRO A 88 11.96 11.13 9.24
C PRO A 88 11.33 12.43 8.74
N GLN A 89 11.65 12.81 7.50
CA GLN A 89 11.02 13.93 6.82
C GLN A 89 9.81 13.47 5.99
N ALA A 90 9.79 12.19 5.62
CA ALA A 90 8.73 11.62 4.84
C ALA A 90 8.40 10.18 5.26
N VAL A 91 7.16 9.78 5.01
CA VAL A 91 6.63 8.44 5.26
C VAL A 91 5.93 7.91 4.00
N LEU A 92 6.21 6.65 3.62
CA LEU A 92 5.40 5.89 2.68
C LEU A 92 4.49 4.93 3.46
N CYS A 93 3.18 5.08 3.31
CA CYS A 93 2.14 4.18 3.83
C CYS A 93 1.38 3.60 2.65
N CYS A 94 2.00 2.64 1.96
CA CYS A 94 1.49 2.06 0.72
C CYS A 94 0.97 0.65 0.95
N ASN A 95 -0.30 0.39 0.57
CA ASN A 95 -0.98 -0.90 0.74
C ASN A 95 -0.85 -1.44 2.18
N LEU A 96 -1.11 -0.58 3.14
CA LEU A 96 -1.03 -0.91 4.57
C LEU A 96 -2.34 -0.65 5.32
N LEU A 97 -3.10 0.39 4.94
CA LEU A 97 -4.34 0.79 5.62
C LEU A 97 -5.41 -0.31 5.58
N GLU A 98 -5.46 -1.12 4.53
CA GLU A 98 -6.38 -2.25 4.39
C GLU A 98 -6.05 -3.43 5.31
N HIS A 99 -4.85 -3.44 5.88
CA HIS A 99 -4.34 -4.50 6.75
C HIS A 99 -4.42 -4.17 8.24
N VAL A 100 -4.98 -3.02 8.60
CA VAL A 100 -5.14 -2.60 10.00
C VAL A 100 -6.61 -2.46 10.39
N VAL A 101 -6.90 -2.79 11.64
CA VAL A 101 -8.27 -2.71 12.18
C VAL A 101 -8.66 -1.25 12.48
N GLU A 102 -7.67 -0.43 12.86
CA GLU A 102 -7.86 0.98 13.25
C GLU A 102 -7.09 1.91 12.28
N PRO A 103 -7.60 2.15 11.06
CA PRO A 103 -6.92 2.99 10.07
C PRO A 103 -6.72 4.44 10.55
N ASP A 104 -7.65 4.99 11.35
CA ASP A 104 -7.52 6.32 11.97
C ASP A 104 -6.30 6.42 12.88
N ARG A 105 -6.00 5.37 13.63
CA ARG A 105 -4.83 5.32 14.50
C ARG A 105 -3.55 5.27 13.69
N LEU A 106 -3.52 4.46 12.62
CA LEU A 106 -2.35 4.38 11.74
C LEU A 106 -2.11 5.71 11.04
N ALA A 107 -3.15 6.38 10.54
CA ALA A 107 -3.03 7.69 9.91
C ALA A 107 -2.42 8.74 10.86
N ARG A 108 -2.92 8.81 12.12
CA ARG A 108 -2.32 9.68 13.15
C ARG A 108 -0.86 9.33 13.42
N HIS A 109 -0.52 8.04 13.51
CA HIS A 109 0.87 7.63 13.70
C HIS A 109 1.75 8.04 12.52
N CYS A 110 1.27 7.91 11.27
CA CYS A 110 2.02 8.40 10.10
C CYS A 110 2.33 9.90 10.21
N LEU A 111 1.34 10.71 10.64
CA LEU A 111 1.54 12.14 10.86
C LEU A 111 2.46 12.43 12.06
N ASP A 112 2.37 11.65 13.14
CA ASP A 112 3.22 11.82 14.33
C ASP A 112 4.70 11.51 14.07
N LEU A 113 4.98 10.67 13.09
CA LEU A 113 6.34 10.32 12.70
C LEU A 113 7.08 11.49 12.04
N VAL A 114 6.39 12.33 11.27
CA VAL A 114 7.01 13.44 10.53
C VAL A 114 6.90 14.77 11.28
N PRO A 115 7.82 15.72 11.05
CA PRO A 115 7.74 17.08 11.60
C PRO A 115 6.60 17.89 10.94
N ALA A 116 6.34 19.11 11.42
CA ALA A 116 5.53 20.09 10.70
C ALA A 116 6.11 20.28 9.28
N ASN A 117 5.26 20.38 8.29
CA ASN A 117 5.56 20.34 6.85
C ASN A 117 6.18 19.01 6.37
N GLY A 118 6.26 17.96 7.18
CA GLY A 118 6.68 16.63 6.75
C GLY A 118 5.65 15.96 5.83
N LEU A 119 6.08 15.01 5.01
CA LEU A 119 5.30 14.44 3.93
C LEU A 119 4.83 13.01 4.25
N VAL A 120 3.60 12.71 3.90
CA VAL A 120 3.03 11.35 3.96
C VAL A 120 2.47 10.98 2.59
N PHE A 121 3.04 9.94 1.98
CA PHE A 121 2.59 9.37 0.72
C PHE A 121 1.76 8.13 1.03
N VAL A 122 0.55 8.09 0.53
CA VAL A 122 -0.40 7.01 0.83
C VAL A 122 -0.91 6.40 -0.46
N SER A 123 -0.96 5.08 -0.49
CA SER A 123 -1.73 4.33 -1.48
C SER A 123 -2.52 3.21 -0.81
N VAL A 124 -3.74 2.99 -1.28
CA VAL A 124 -4.63 1.97 -0.73
C VAL A 124 -5.57 1.46 -1.83
N PRO A 125 -5.89 0.16 -1.88
CA PRO A 125 -6.86 -0.35 -2.84
C PRO A 125 -8.21 0.36 -2.72
N LEU A 126 -8.74 0.85 -3.85
CA LEU A 126 -10.11 1.37 -3.94
C LEU A 126 -11.07 0.29 -4.45
N SER A 127 -10.65 -0.42 -5.48
CA SER A 127 -11.44 -1.42 -6.17
C SER A 127 -10.55 -2.65 -6.40
N TYR A 128 -10.59 -3.58 -5.45
CA TYR A 128 -9.75 -4.77 -5.42
C TYR A 128 -10.46 -5.90 -4.66
N PRO A 129 -10.36 -7.16 -5.12
CA PRO A 129 -10.99 -8.28 -4.43
C PRO A 129 -10.36 -8.51 -3.05
N TYR A 130 -11.14 -9.12 -2.15
CA TYR A 130 -10.65 -9.56 -0.86
C TYR A 130 -9.37 -10.41 -1.01
N HIS A 131 -8.34 -10.06 -0.27
CA HIS A 131 -7.09 -10.80 -0.15
C HIS A 131 -6.69 -10.90 1.33
N GLY A 132 -6.63 -12.10 1.86
CA GLY A 132 -6.37 -12.31 3.28
C GLY A 132 -4.87 -12.54 3.54
N ASP A 133 -4.03 -11.50 3.43
CA ASP A 133 -2.61 -11.60 3.68
C ASP A 133 -2.10 -10.38 4.49
N PRO A 134 -1.92 -10.50 5.78
CA PRO A 134 -2.47 -11.52 6.70
C PRO A 134 -3.95 -11.26 7.02
N ILE A 135 -4.38 -10.00 6.97
CA ILE A 135 -5.75 -9.52 7.21
C ILE A 135 -6.12 -8.60 6.06
N ASP A 136 -7.37 -8.63 5.61
CA ASP A 136 -7.95 -7.59 4.76
C ASP A 136 -9.26 -7.14 5.40
N THR A 137 -9.28 -5.92 5.88
CA THR A 137 -10.46 -5.30 6.52
C THR A 137 -11.47 -4.80 5.50
N MET A 138 -11.16 -4.92 4.19
CA MET A 138 -11.93 -4.32 3.10
C MET A 138 -12.04 -2.79 3.21
N TYR A 139 -11.10 -2.14 3.91
CA TYR A 139 -11.00 -0.69 3.91
C TYR A 139 -10.54 -0.23 2.51
N ARG A 140 -11.41 0.49 1.82
CA ARG A 140 -11.27 0.87 0.40
C ARG A 140 -11.63 2.34 0.20
N PRO A 141 -10.93 3.28 0.85
CA PRO A 141 -11.30 4.69 0.85
C PRO A 141 -11.13 5.32 -0.52
N ASN A 142 -12.06 6.17 -0.90
CA ASN A 142 -11.89 7.11 -1.99
C ASN A 142 -11.03 8.32 -1.56
N PRO A 143 -10.62 9.22 -2.47
CA PRO A 143 -9.78 10.37 -2.12
C PRO A 143 -10.38 11.28 -1.03
N ALA A 144 -11.70 11.47 -1.00
CA ALA A 144 -12.34 12.31 0.01
C ALA A 144 -12.33 11.66 1.40
N GLU A 145 -12.60 10.35 1.47
CA GLU A 145 -12.52 9.58 2.71
C GLU A 145 -11.07 9.51 3.22
N LEU A 146 -10.10 9.40 2.32
CA LEU A 146 -8.68 9.41 2.68
C LEU A 146 -8.26 10.80 3.21
N ALA A 147 -8.76 11.89 2.60
CA ALA A 147 -8.54 13.25 3.09
C ALA A 147 -9.14 13.48 4.49
N GLN A 148 -10.31 12.89 4.78
CA GLN A 148 -10.91 12.94 6.11
C GLN A 148 -10.08 12.16 7.13
N LEU A 149 -9.53 11.00 6.75
CA LEU A 149 -8.69 10.18 7.61
C LEU A 149 -7.39 10.93 8.04
N PHE A 150 -6.82 11.74 7.14
CA PHE A 150 -5.64 12.56 7.38
C PHE A 150 -6.00 14.03 7.64
N GLY A 151 -7.09 14.29 8.38
CA GLY A 151 -7.66 15.63 8.58
C GLY A 151 -6.73 16.68 9.23
N ASP A 152 -5.66 16.24 9.92
CA ASP A 152 -4.64 17.11 10.50
C ASP A 152 -3.48 17.42 9.52
N ALA A 153 -3.74 17.26 8.21
CA ALA A 153 -2.74 17.51 7.16
C ALA A 153 -3.38 18.18 5.93
N HIS A 154 -2.57 18.91 5.18
CA HIS A 154 -2.96 19.42 3.87
C HIS A 154 -2.87 18.33 2.81
N LEU A 155 -3.94 18.09 2.06
CA LEU A 155 -3.91 17.25 0.87
C LEU A 155 -3.25 18.02 -0.28
N LEU A 156 -2.07 17.57 -0.71
CA LEU A 156 -1.32 18.20 -1.81
C LEU A 156 -1.70 17.66 -3.18
N ASP A 157 -1.89 16.34 -3.29
CA ASP A 157 -2.34 15.64 -4.51
C ASP A 157 -3.16 14.41 -4.14
N SER A 158 -4.14 14.07 -4.96
CA SER A 158 -4.86 12.81 -4.85
C SER A 158 -5.36 12.33 -6.21
N ARG A 159 -5.29 11.01 -6.43
CA ARG A 159 -5.73 10.38 -7.68
C ARG A 159 -6.31 9.01 -7.44
N ILE A 160 -7.22 8.63 -8.32
CA ILE A 160 -7.64 7.25 -8.50
C ILE A 160 -6.88 6.73 -9.73
N LEU A 161 -6.04 5.71 -9.52
CA LEU A 161 -5.27 5.08 -10.59
C LEU A 161 -5.96 3.80 -11.03
N GLY A 162 -6.16 3.64 -12.34
CA GLY A 162 -6.36 2.34 -12.94
C GLY A 162 -5.02 1.60 -13.01
N THR A 163 -5.00 0.33 -12.61
CA THR A 163 -3.75 -0.44 -12.59
C THR A 163 -3.39 -1.03 -13.94
N GLY A 164 -4.32 -1.05 -14.90
CA GLY A 164 -4.20 -1.79 -16.16
C GLY A 164 -4.28 -3.31 -15.98
N VAL A 165 -4.52 -3.78 -14.75
CA VAL A 165 -4.60 -5.20 -14.39
C VAL A 165 -5.97 -5.56 -13.88
N SER A 166 -6.43 -6.75 -14.23
CA SER A 166 -7.71 -7.32 -13.81
C SER A 166 -7.57 -8.80 -13.46
N TYR A 167 -8.64 -9.41 -12.99
CA TYR A 167 -8.64 -10.87 -12.78
C TYR A 167 -8.53 -11.66 -14.08
N ARG A 168 -8.91 -11.04 -15.22
CA ARG A 168 -8.75 -11.63 -16.56
C ARG A 168 -7.29 -11.94 -16.85
N ASP A 169 -6.35 -11.08 -16.46
CA ASP A 169 -4.93 -11.27 -16.70
C ASP A 169 -4.41 -12.52 -15.97
N ALA A 170 -4.79 -12.70 -14.71
CA ALA A 170 -4.47 -13.90 -13.94
C ALA A 170 -5.11 -15.18 -14.56
N VAL A 171 -6.30 -15.05 -15.13
CA VAL A 171 -6.97 -16.17 -15.85
C VAL A 171 -6.29 -16.46 -17.18
N CYS A 172 -5.84 -15.45 -17.92
CA CYS A 172 -5.10 -15.65 -19.16
C CYS A 172 -3.77 -16.37 -18.93
N GLU A 173 -3.05 -16.02 -17.84
CA GLU A 173 -1.84 -16.73 -17.44
C GLU A 173 -2.10 -18.17 -16.96
N ARG A 174 -3.22 -18.41 -16.31
CA ARG A 174 -3.56 -19.68 -15.64
C ARG A 174 -5.02 -20.07 -15.89
N PRO A 175 -5.39 -20.56 -17.10
CA PRO A 175 -6.77 -20.83 -17.49
C PRO A 175 -7.51 -21.81 -16.56
N TRP A 176 -6.79 -22.72 -15.89
CA TRP A 176 -7.41 -23.66 -14.94
C TRP A 176 -8.09 -22.98 -13.75
N ILE A 177 -7.80 -21.68 -13.50
CA ILE A 177 -8.51 -20.92 -12.47
C ILE A 177 -10.00 -20.86 -12.77
N LEU A 178 -10.41 -20.72 -14.03
CA LEU A 178 -11.83 -20.76 -14.44
C LEU A 178 -12.49 -22.10 -14.15
N LEU A 179 -11.79 -23.21 -14.37
CA LEU A 179 -12.32 -24.54 -14.08
C LEU A 179 -12.73 -24.65 -12.61
N ARG A 180 -11.93 -24.08 -11.71
CA ARG A 180 -12.26 -24.05 -10.28
C ARG A 180 -13.55 -23.27 -9.97
N HIS A 181 -13.85 -22.20 -10.71
CA HIS A 181 -15.11 -21.47 -10.58
C HIS A 181 -16.27 -22.27 -11.14
N LEU A 182 -16.11 -22.90 -12.30
CA LEU A 182 -17.11 -23.77 -12.92
C LEU A 182 -17.49 -24.93 -12.00
N TRP A 183 -16.50 -25.60 -11.40
CA TRP A 183 -16.74 -26.69 -10.43
C TRP A 183 -17.49 -26.24 -9.18
N ARG A 184 -17.36 -24.99 -8.79
CA ARG A 184 -18.05 -24.42 -7.61
C ARG A 184 -19.45 -23.91 -7.90
N LEU A 185 -19.77 -23.60 -9.16
CA LEU A 185 -21.07 -23.06 -9.56
C LEU A 185 -22.27 -23.89 -9.03
N PRO A 186 -22.30 -25.21 -9.20
CA PRO A 186 -23.46 -26.02 -8.81
C PRO A 186 -23.49 -26.41 -7.34
N VAL A 187 -22.50 -26.00 -6.52
CA VAL A 187 -22.34 -26.51 -5.14
C VAL A 187 -22.26 -25.41 -4.06
N PRO A 188 -23.22 -24.46 -4.01
CA PRO A 188 -23.23 -23.41 -2.98
C PRO A 188 -23.41 -23.97 -1.55
N PHE A 189 -24.01 -25.14 -1.42
CA PHE A 189 -24.34 -25.80 -0.16
C PHE A 189 -23.12 -26.41 0.56
N LEU A 190 -22.02 -26.72 -0.14
CA LEU A 190 -20.82 -27.25 0.48
C LEU A 190 -20.07 -26.20 1.32
N SER A 191 -20.08 -24.95 0.88
CA SER A 191 -19.54 -23.80 1.63
C SER A 191 -19.99 -22.50 0.97
N PHE A 192 -21.08 -21.94 1.46
CA PHE A 192 -21.68 -20.73 0.89
C PHE A 192 -20.68 -19.56 0.85
N ALA A 193 -19.90 -19.35 1.92
CA ALA A 193 -18.90 -18.28 1.97
C ALA A 193 -17.79 -18.44 0.90
N LYS A 194 -17.33 -19.66 0.66
CA LYS A 194 -16.32 -19.93 -0.40
C LYS A 194 -16.92 -19.79 -1.79
N TRP A 195 -18.18 -20.19 -1.95
CA TRP A 195 -18.93 -20.04 -3.19
C TRP A 195 -19.13 -18.56 -3.52
N GLN A 196 -19.64 -17.77 -2.56
CA GLN A 196 -19.86 -16.34 -2.73
C GLN A 196 -18.57 -15.61 -3.12
N ARG A 197 -17.45 -15.87 -2.42
CA ARG A 197 -16.14 -15.29 -2.78
C ARG A 197 -15.68 -15.70 -4.17
N SER A 198 -15.96 -16.95 -4.57
CA SER A 198 -15.60 -17.45 -5.89
C SER A 198 -16.41 -16.74 -6.99
N MET A 199 -17.70 -16.54 -6.77
CA MET A 199 -18.58 -15.82 -7.72
C MET A 199 -18.26 -14.32 -7.77
N ALA A 200 -18.02 -13.70 -6.63
CA ALA A 200 -17.62 -12.30 -6.58
C ALA A 200 -16.32 -12.02 -7.37
N ARG A 201 -15.39 -12.99 -7.45
CA ARG A 201 -14.18 -12.83 -8.27
C ARG A 201 -14.46 -12.76 -9.77
N LEU A 202 -15.57 -13.36 -10.26
CA LEU A 202 -15.91 -13.29 -11.67
C LEU A 202 -16.26 -11.87 -12.14
N TYR A 203 -16.73 -11.01 -11.23
CA TYR A 203 -16.91 -9.58 -11.51
C TYR A 203 -15.60 -8.92 -12.01
N TRP A 204 -14.47 -9.33 -11.45
CA TRP A 204 -13.16 -8.80 -11.77
C TRP A 204 -12.57 -9.28 -13.11
N LEU A 205 -13.28 -10.15 -13.84
CA LEU A 205 -12.94 -10.46 -15.24
C LEU A 205 -13.17 -9.26 -16.17
N ALA A 206 -14.13 -8.40 -15.83
CA ALA A 206 -14.49 -7.21 -16.61
C ALA A 206 -14.09 -5.91 -15.92
N ALA A 207 -13.84 -5.93 -14.61
CA ALA A 207 -13.48 -4.75 -13.82
C ALA A 207 -11.97 -4.68 -13.60
N GLU A 208 -11.39 -3.52 -13.90
CA GLU A 208 -10.00 -3.19 -13.61
C GLU A 208 -9.81 -2.92 -12.11
N TYR A 209 -8.65 -3.31 -11.57
CA TYR A 209 -8.26 -2.92 -10.23
C TYR A 209 -7.92 -1.43 -10.17
N ARG A 210 -8.34 -0.78 -9.08
CA ARG A 210 -8.10 0.66 -8.88
C ARG A 210 -7.51 0.90 -7.51
N ILE A 211 -6.67 1.93 -7.44
CA ILE A 211 -5.97 2.35 -6.22
C ILE A 211 -6.23 3.83 -5.99
N THR A 212 -6.55 4.19 -4.75
CA THR A 212 -6.51 5.58 -4.28
C THR A 212 -5.08 5.89 -3.87
N CYS A 213 -4.56 6.98 -4.39
CA CYS A 213 -3.24 7.51 -4.07
C CYS A 213 -3.37 8.96 -3.59
N ALA A 214 -2.60 9.36 -2.58
CA ALA A 214 -2.59 10.71 -2.06
C ALA A 214 -1.24 11.11 -1.47
N VAL A 215 -0.97 12.42 -1.47
CA VAL A 215 0.18 13.03 -0.80
C VAL A 215 -0.34 14.06 0.17
N PHE A 216 0.09 13.96 1.41
CA PHE A 216 -0.27 14.87 2.49
C PHE A 216 0.97 15.59 3.03
N GLU A 217 0.77 16.82 3.46
CA GLU A 217 1.75 17.61 4.20
C GLU A 217 1.18 17.90 5.59
N LYS A 218 1.91 17.51 6.62
CA LYS A 218 1.50 17.78 8.00
C LYS A 218 1.44 19.28 8.29
N LEU A 219 0.37 19.71 8.97
CA LEU A 219 0.20 21.08 9.47
C LEU A 219 1.19 21.45 10.58
#